data_654de841c653e4d1f36b8f753055e939
#
_entry.id   654de841c653e4d1f36b8f753055e939
#
_cell.length_a   1.000
_cell.length_b   1.000
_cell.length_c   1.000
_cell.angle_alpha   90.00
_cell.angle_beta   90.00
_cell.angle_gamma   90.00
#
_symmetry.space_group_name_H-M   'P 1'
#
loop_
_entity.id
_entity.type
_entity.pdbx_description
1 polymer ?
#
loop_
_entity_poly.entity_id
_entity_poly.type
_entity_poly.pdbx_seq_one_letter_code
_entity_poly.pdbx_strand_id
1 'polypeptide(L)'
;MEGMNFAAIDIGTNAARLLIKNIDHNPLGETKFRKVLFIRYPLRLGMDVFSKGKIGKERAEMMMRMIKGFKQMMRMYDVVDYRACATSAMRDAKNGKALIKKIEKKTGIRIDLIEGKEEAGILYGNHIEKLPNKEGTFMYVDVGGGSTEITLIHQGRLVGSMSYNIGTIRLLNRAVKDRIVDGLKADMAGMYANYGPINIIGSGGNINKLFRLAEEKSKKELKLPITSLRSLHNDLQPLSVEERMDRFGLKPDRADVIVPAAEIFLIIADCIHSDYVYVPTIGLADGIIGELYAKATQDEKERLSRSRFYLNAEAQGLLNAETVESDE
;
A
#
# COMPACT_ATOMS: atom_id res chain seq x y z
N MET A 1 26.01 5.02 11.17
CA MET A 1 24.89 5.89 11.60
C MET A 1 23.90 5.01 12.36
N GLU A 2 23.43 5.46 13.52
CA GLU A 2 22.30 4.77 14.18
C GLU A 2 21.10 4.73 13.23
N GLY A 3 20.41 3.59 13.17
CA GLY A 3 19.29 3.42 12.27
C GLY A 3 18.14 4.37 12.59
N MET A 4 17.50 4.94 11.59
CA MET A 4 16.37 5.86 11.73
C MET A 4 15.04 5.13 11.61
N ASN A 5 14.07 5.50 12.43
CA ASN A 5 12.72 4.95 12.37
C ASN A 5 11.79 5.83 11.54
N PHE A 6 11.21 5.25 10.49
CA PHE A 6 10.19 5.88 9.65
C PHE A 6 8.86 5.16 9.86
N ALA A 7 7.75 5.91 9.73
CA ALA A 7 6.41 5.35 9.88
C ALA A 7 5.52 5.62 8.67
N ALA A 8 4.66 4.64 8.37
CA ALA A 8 3.57 4.79 7.43
C ALA A 8 2.24 4.48 8.10
N ILE A 9 1.25 5.36 7.93
CA ILE A 9 -0.14 5.10 8.29
C ILE A 9 -0.92 4.94 6.99
N ASP A 10 -1.47 3.74 6.78
CA ASP A 10 -2.33 3.41 5.65
C ASP A 10 -3.76 3.25 6.15
N ILE A 11 -4.67 4.14 5.73
CA ILE A 11 -6.08 4.15 6.11
C ILE A 11 -6.90 3.64 4.92
N GLY A 12 -7.00 2.33 4.84
CA GLY A 12 -7.77 1.65 3.81
C GLY A 12 -9.26 1.50 4.14
N THR A 13 -10.01 1.00 3.18
CA THR A 13 -11.47 0.77 3.27
C THR A 13 -11.87 -0.25 4.34
N ASN A 14 -11.08 -1.33 4.50
CA ASN A 14 -11.36 -2.39 5.49
C ASN A 14 -10.59 -2.21 6.80
N ALA A 15 -9.34 -1.81 6.73
CA ALA A 15 -8.50 -1.66 7.91
C ALA A 15 -7.53 -0.50 7.75
N ALA A 16 -7.15 0.09 8.86
CA ALA A 16 -6.02 0.99 8.94
C ALA A 16 -4.79 0.26 9.49
N ARG A 17 -3.61 0.70 9.06
CA ARG A 17 -2.32 0.10 9.45
C ARG A 17 -1.36 1.18 9.90
N LEU A 18 -0.56 0.86 10.91
CA LEU A 18 0.67 1.56 11.25
C LEU A 18 1.82 0.59 11.03
N LEU A 19 2.76 0.98 10.19
CA LEU A 19 4.03 0.28 10.00
C LEU A 19 5.16 1.20 10.43
N ILE A 20 6.05 0.72 11.30
CA ILE A 20 7.31 1.39 11.64
C ILE A 20 8.45 0.50 11.22
N LYS A 21 9.38 1.04 10.45
CA LYS A 21 10.63 0.38 10.09
C LYS A 21 11.84 1.18 10.56
N ASN A 22 12.81 0.47 11.10
CA ASN A 22 14.15 0.97 11.29
C ASN A 22 14.92 0.78 9.99
N ILE A 23 15.60 1.83 9.55
CA ILE A 23 16.42 1.80 8.34
C ILE A 23 17.84 2.12 8.75
N ASP A 24 18.74 1.18 8.54
CA ASP A 24 20.15 1.30 8.83
C ASP A 24 21.00 0.83 7.64
N HIS A 25 22.30 1.03 7.73
CA HIS A 25 23.26 0.50 6.78
C HIS A 25 24.09 -0.58 7.45
N ASN A 26 24.27 -1.71 6.76
CA ASN A 26 25.21 -2.71 7.23
C ASN A 26 26.67 -2.22 7.03
N PRO A 27 27.68 -2.93 7.59
CA PRO A 27 29.08 -2.56 7.41
C PRO A 27 29.56 -2.48 5.95
N LEU A 28 28.82 -3.11 5.02
CA LEU A 28 29.10 -3.06 3.57
C LEU A 28 28.38 -1.89 2.86
N GLY A 29 27.68 -1.03 3.62
CA GLY A 29 26.93 0.10 3.07
C GLY A 29 25.56 -0.24 2.47
N GLU A 30 25.11 -1.49 2.57
CA GLU A 30 23.77 -1.88 2.08
C GLU A 30 22.69 -1.41 3.03
N THR A 31 21.64 -0.80 2.47
CA THR A 31 20.47 -0.34 3.22
C THR A 31 19.60 -1.51 3.66
N LYS A 32 19.31 -1.59 4.95
CA LYS A 32 18.43 -2.62 5.54
C LYS A 32 17.19 -2.00 6.14
N PHE A 33 16.03 -2.50 5.71
CA PHE A 33 14.71 -2.14 6.21
C PHE A 33 14.24 -3.19 7.20
N ARG A 34 14.29 -2.90 8.50
CA ARG A 34 13.82 -3.82 9.56
C ARG A 34 12.47 -3.38 10.08
N LYS A 35 11.49 -4.28 10.04
CA LYS A 35 10.18 -4.04 10.65
C LYS A 35 10.31 -4.00 12.18
N VAL A 36 9.94 -2.88 12.78
CA VAL A 36 9.96 -2.67 14.23
C VAL A 36 8.56 -2.86 14.81
N LEU A 37 7.55 -2.27 14.16
CA LEU A 37 6.16 -2.37 14.62
C LEU A 37 5.22 -2.51 13.42
N PHE A 38 4.22 -3.38 13.56
CA PHE A 38 3.11 -3.45 12.64
C PHE A 38 1.80 -3.64 13.39
N ILE A 39 0.93 -2.64 13.32
CA ILE A 39 -0.41 -2.67 13.89
C ILE A 39 -1.42 -2.63 12.74
N ARG A 40 -2.43 -3.51 12.78
CA ARG A 40 -3.58 -3.48 11.89
C ARG A 40 -4.85 -3.38 12.71
N TYR A 41 -5.63 -2.32 12.46
CA TYR A 41 -6.91 -2.08 13.13
C TYR A 41 -8.07 -2.19 12.12
N PRO A 42 -9.08 -3.06 12.36
CA PRO A 42 -10.19 -3.29 11.43
C PRO A 42 -11.25 -2.19 11.53
N LEU A 43 -10.96 -1.01 10.97
CA LEU A 43 -11.81 0.17 11.05
C LEU A 43 -13.08 0.07 10.20
N ARG A 44 -13.02 -0.69 9.07
CA ARG A 44 -14.13 -1.02 8.18
C ARG A 44 -14.94 0.20 7.69
N LEU A 45 -14.27 1.27 7.30
CA LEU A 45 -14.91 2.51 6.82
C LEU A 45 -15.87 2.25 5.66
N GLY A 46 -15.54 1.30 4.77
CA GLY A 46 -16.35 0.96 3.59
C GLY A 46 -17.74 0.47 3.92
N MET A 47 -17.96 -0.15 5.10
CA MET A 47 -19.28 -0.59 5.51
C MET A 47 -20.29 0.56 5.64
N ASP A 48 -19.83 1.72 6.11
CA ASP A 48 -20.67 2.91 6.19
C ASP A 48 -20.73 3.63 4.83
N VAL A 49 -19.58 3.75 4.16
CA VAL A 49 -19.47 4.57 2.96
C VAL A 49 -20.25 3.99 1.80
N PHE A 50 -20.15 2.69 1.55
CA PHE A 50 -20.83 2.05 0.42
C PHE A 50 -22.32 1.77 0.66
N SER A 51 -22.75 1.78 1.95
CA SER A 51 -24.18 1.66 2.29
C SER A 51 -24.86 3.01 2.49
N LYS A 52 -24.18 4.01 3.11
CA LYS A 52 -24.75 5.29 3.56
C LYS A 52 -24.16 6.53 2.86
N GLY A 53 -23.12 6.36 2.03
CA GLY A 53 -22.39 7.46 1.37
C GLY A 53 -21.55 8.34 2.29
N LYS A 54 -21.43 8.03 3.58
CA LYS A 54 -20.68 8.80 4.58
C LYS A 54 -20.19 7.93 5.72
N ILE A 55 -19.12 8.36 6.40
CA ILE A 55 -18.59 7.71 7.61
C ILE A 55 -19.49 8.09 8.79
N GLY A 56 -20.01 7.09 9.51
CA GLY A 56 -20.84 7.27 10.69
C GLY A 56 -20.05 7.78 11.90
N LYS A 57 -20.80 8.28 12.90
CA LYS A 57 -20.21 8.88 14.11
C LYS A 57 -19.29 7.91 14.85
N GLU A 58 -19.72 6.67 15.02
CA GLU A 58 -18.98 5.63 15.74
C GLU A 58 -17.61 5.37 15.10
N ARG A 59 -17.58 5.08 13.76
CA ARG A 59 -16.31 4.86 13.04
C ARG A 59 -15.43 6.09 12.97
N ALA A 60 -16.02 7.27 12.90
CA ALA A 60 -15.26 8.53 12.96
C ALA A 60 -14.58 8.72 14.34
N GLU A 61 -15.26 8.36 15.44
CA GLU A 61 -14.68 8.37 16.78
C GLU A 61 -13.62 7.28 16.97
N MET A 62 -13.86 6.08 16.45
CA MET A 62 -12.87 4.99 16.45
C MET A 62 -11.61 5.41 15.70
N MET A 63 -11.75 6.01 14.52
CA MET A 63 -10.64 6.53 13.74
C MET A 63 -9.86 7.60 14.50
N MET A 64 -10.54 8.53 15.14
CA MET A 64 -9.89 9.56 15.98
C MET A 64 -9.07 8.95 17.12
N ARG A 65 -9.63 7.96 17.83
CA ARG A 65 -8.92 7.26 18.92
C ARG A 65 -7.71 6.48 18.39
N MET A 66 -7.88 5.79 17.27
CA MET A 66 -6.83 5.03 16.61
C MET A 66 -5.65 5.93 16.21
N ILE A 67 -5.91 7.08 15.54
CA ILE A 67 -4.85 8.01 15.13
C ILE A 67 -4.11 8.59 16.34
N LYS A 68 -4.83 8.89 17.43
CA LYS A 68 -4.17 9.28 18.69
C LYS A 68 -3.23 8.19 19.23
N GLY A 69 -3.67 6.93 19.20
CA GLY A 69 -2.84 5.80 19.59
C GLY A 69 -1.62 5.64 18.70
N PHE A 70 -1.78 5.74 17.37
CA PHE A 70 -0.68 5.68 16.42
C PHE A 70 0.34 6.80 16.63
N LYS A 71 -0.12 8.02 16.94
CA LYS A 71 0.76 9.13 17.32
C LYS A 71 1.62 8.81 18.53
N GLN A 72 1.06 8.20 19.58
CA GLN A 72 1.82 7.81 20.76
C GLN A 72 2.83 6.70 20.45
N MET A 73 2.44 5.71 19.63
CA MET A 73 3.36 4.66 19.19
C MET A 73 4.54 5.25 18.41
N MET A 74 4.29 6.16 17.46
CA MET A 74 5.36 6.83 16.72
C MET A 74 6.33 7.59 17.64
N ARG A 75 5.81 8.23 18.69
CA ARG A 75 6.64 8.90 19.70
C ARG A 75 7.48 7.92 20.52
N MET A 76 6.89 6.80 20.97
CA MET A 76 7.59 5.77 21.74
C MET A 76 8.74 5.11 20.98
N TYR A 77 8.65 5.10 19.65
CA TYR A 77 9.65 4.53 18.77
C TYR A 77 10.54 5.59 18.09
N ASP A 78 10.55 6.82 18.58
CA ASP A 78 11.38 7.92 18.08
C ASP A 78 11.36 8.04 16.54
N VAL A 79 10.14 8.00 15.97
CA VAL A 79 9.93 8.11 14.52
C VAL A 79 10.36 9.49 14.07
N VAL A 80 11.32 9.55 13.14
CA VAL A 80 11.91 10.80 12.62
C VAL A 80 11.02 11.47 11.57
N ASP A 81 10.34 10.67 10.74
CA ASP A 81 9.37 11.17 9.75
C ASP A 81 8.29 10.14 9.47
N TYR A 82 7.10 10.61 9.07
CA TYR A 82 5.97 9.76 8.75
C TYR A 82 5.15 10.31 7.59
N ARG A 83 4.44 9.43 6.91
CA ARG A 83 3.36 9.80 6.00
C ARG A 83 2.11 8.99 6.32
N ALA A 84 0.97 9.66 6.37
CA ALA A 84 -0.33 9.04 6.56
C ALA A 84 -1.17 9.24 5.30
N CYS A 85 -1.61 8.13 4.70
CA CYS A 85 -2.44 8.13 3.49
C CYS A 85 -3.80 7.53 3.77
N ALA A 86 -4.84 8.11 3.19
CA ALA A 86 -6.19 7.56 3.18
C ALA A 86 -6.64 7.32 1.73
N THR A 87 -7.31 6.20 1.49
CA THR A 87 -7.64 5.72 0.13
C THR A 87 -9.15 5.70 -0.15
N SER A 88 -9.63 4.79 -0.97
CA SER A 88 -10.95 4.70 -1.57
C SER A 88 -12.13 5.09 -0.65
N ALA A 89 -12.32 4.45 0.52
CA ALA A 89 -13.49 4.77 1.37
C ALA A 89 -13.48 6.21 1.86
N MET A 90 -12.32 6.78 2.16
CA MET A 90 -12.21 8.17 2.59
C MET A 90 -12.45 9.14 1.43
N ARG A 91 -12.04 8.78 0.20
CA ARG A 91 -12.33 9.55 -1.03
C ARG A 91 -13.83 9.61 -1.31
N ASP A 92 -14.50 8.45 -1.22
CA ASP A 92 -15.91 8.31 -1.59
C ASP A 92 -16.87 8.85 -0.52
N ALA A 93 -16.40 9.03 0.71
CA ALA A 93 -17.21 9.53 1.81
C ALA A 93 -17.54 11.03 1.66
N LYS A 94 -18.83 11.38 1.62
CA LYS A 94 -19.28 12.80 1.59
C LYS A 94 -18.65 13.66 2.69
N ASN A 95 -18.36 13.09 3.85
CA ASN A 95 -17.75 13.77 5.00
C ASN A 95 -16.25 13.46 5.19
N GLY A 96 -15.61 12.76 4.25
CA GLY A 96 -14.22 12.31 4.37
C GLY A 96 -13.23 13.46 4.58
N LYS A 97 -13.24 14.46 3.70
CA LYS A 97 -12.37 15.65 3.81
C LYS A 97 -12.57 16.43 5.12
N ALA A 98 -13.83 16.57 5.58
CA ALA A 98 -14.13 17.23 6.83
C ALA A 98 -13.61 16.45 8.05
N LEU A 99 -13.71 15.10 8.00
CA LEU A 99 -13.18 14.24 9.04
C LEU A 99 -11.65 14.29 9.11
N ILE A 100 -10.95 14.29 7.97
CA ILE A 100 -9.50 14.46 7.90
C ILE A 100 -9.08 15.78 8.59
N LYS A 101 -9.67 16.91 8.19
CA LYS A 101 -9.39 18.22 8.80
C LYS A 101 -9.62 18.23 10.32
N LYS A 102 -10.70 17.56 10.78
CA LYS A 102 -11.00 17.45 12.21
C LYS A 102 -9.95 16.61 12.96
N ILE A 103 -9.47 15.53 12.34
CA ILE A 103 -8.42 14.67 12.92
C ILE A 103 -7.11 15.44 13.00
N GLU A 104 -6.70 16.09 11.91
CA GLU A 104 -5.49 16.90 11.84
C GLU A 104 -5.49 18.01 12.93
N LYS A 105 -6.58 18.77 13.04
CA LYS A 105 -6.74 19.81 14.07
C LYS A 105 -6.60 19.26 15.49
N LYS A 106 -7.12 18.04 15.76
CA LYS A 106 -7.13 17.47 17.12
C LYS A 106 -5.90 16.65 17.48
N THR A 107 -5.18 16.13 16.49
CA THR A 107 -4.06 15.21 16.72
C THR A 107 -2.73 15.76 16.23
N GLY A 108 -2.74 16.74 15.31
CA GLY A 108 -1.57 17.21 14.58
C GLY A 108 -1.04 16.19 13.55
N ILE A 109 -1.75 15.07 13.31
CA ILE A 109 -1.41 14.10 12.27
C ILE A 109 -2.05 14.54 10.97
N ARG A 110 -1.23 14.91 9.99
CA ARG A 110 -1.64 15.19 8.62
C ARG A 110 -1.95 13.88 7.89
N ILE A 111 -3.09 13.83 7.19
CA ILE A 111 -3.53 12.67 6.41
C ILE A 111 -3.74 13.11 4.97
N ASP A 112 -2.96 12.56 4.06
CA ASP A 112 -3.09 12.78 2.62
C ASP A 112 -4.21 11.88 2.07
N LEU A 113 -5.11 12.48 1.29
CA LEU A 113 -6.12 11.72 0.55
C LEU A 113 -5.56 11.43 -0.83
N ILE A 114 -5.06 10.21 -1.03
CA ILE A 114 -4.38 9.83 -2.27
C ILE A 114 -5.33 9.22 -3.30
N GLU A 115 -5.07 9.49 -4.57
CA GLU A 115 -5.80 8.89 -5.69
C GLU A 115 -5.28 7.48 -6.01
N GLY A 116 -6.09 6.65 -6.68
CA GLY A 116 -5.71 5.27 -7.01
C GLY A 116 -4.44 5.17 -7.87
N LYS A 117 -4.20 6.15 -8.77
CA LYS A 117 -2.95 6.21 -9.55
C LYS A 117 -1.73 6.49 -8.67
N GLU A 118 -1.87 7.35 -7.67
CA GLU A 118 -0.80 7.63 -6.71
C GLU A 118 -0.52 6.40 -5.83
N GLU A 119 -1.59 5.75 -5.34
CA GLU A 119 -1.50 4.49 -4.59
C GLU A 119 -0.72 3.42 -5.38
N ALA A 120 -1.05 3.24 -6.66
CA ALA A 120 -0.35 2.34 -7.58
C ALA A 120 1.11 2.75 -7.82
N GLY A 121 1.40 4.06 -7.92
CA GLY A 121 2.75 4.59 -8.07
C GLY A 121 3.66 4.32 -6.86
N ILE A 122 3.14 4.50 -5.65
CA ILE A 122 3.84 4.20 -4.40
C ILE A 122 4.19 2.70 -4.32
N LEU A 123 3.25 1.84 -4.71
CA LEU A 123 3.50 0.40 -4.79
C LEU A 123 4.59 0.06 -5.81
N TYR A 124 4.56 0.69 -6.98
CA TYR A 124 5.52 0.47 -8.05
C TYR A 124 6.95 0.82 -7.66
N GLY A 125 7.19 2.01 -7.09
CA GLY A 125 8.54 2.50 -6.77
C GLY A 125 9.36 1.59 -5.87
N ASN A 126 8.71 0.75 -5.06
CA ASN A 126 9.37 -0.18 -4.12
C ASN A 126 9.56 -1.60 -4.65
N HIS A 127 9.04 -1.92 -5.82
CA HIS A 127 8.94 -3.29 -6.30
C HIS A 127 9.82 -3.61 -7.49
N ILE A 128 10.23 -2.59 -8.29
CA ILE A 128 11.03 -2.81 -9.50
C ILE A 128 12.34 -3.53 -9.19
N GLU A 129 12.99 -3.20 -8.08
CA GLU A 129 14.27 -3.81 -7.70
C GLU A 129 14.13 -5.29 -7.32
N LYS A 130 12.92 -5.73 -6.95
CA LYS A 130 12.62 -7.08 -6.48
C LYS A 130 11.92 -7.96 -7.51
N LEU A 131 11.78 -7.47 -8.76
CA LEU A 131 11.24 -8.30 -9.84
C LEU A 131 12.11 -9.52 -10.07
N PRO A 132 11.52 -10.72 -10.22
CA PRO A 132 12.26 -11.96 -10.47
C PRO A 132 13.05 -11.92 -11.78
N ASN A 133 12.55 -11.17 -12.76
CA ASN A 133 13.17 -10.92 -14.05
C ASN A 133 12.72 -9.55 -14.57
N LYS A 134 13.66 -8.66 -14.90
CA LYS A 134 13.36 -7.33 -15.45
C LYS A 134 12.91 -7.36 -16.91
N GLU A 135 13.13 -8.45 -17.63
CA GLU A 135 12.80 -8.59 -19.05
C GLU A 135 11.36 -9.06 -19.31
N GLY A 136 10.64 -9.51 -18.25
CA GLY A 136 9.27 -9.99 -18.35
C GLY A 136 8.20 -8.90 -18.31
N THR A 137 6.95 -9.33 -18.52
CA THR A 137 5.77 -8.50 -18.26
C THR A 137 5.15 -8.88 -16.93
N PHE A 138 4.91 -7.89 -16.08
CA PHE A 138 4.34 -8.06 -14.75
C PHE A 138 3.14 -7.14 -14.55
N MET A 139 2.13 -7.67 -13.90
CA MET A 139 0.94 -6.95 -13.50
C MET A 139 0.84 -6.94 -11.98
N TYR A 140 1.08 -5.79 -11.36
CA TYR A 140 0.79 -5.61 -9.93
C TYR A 140 -0.70 -5.47 -9.74
N VAL A 141 -1.24 -6.24 -8.81
CA VAL A 141 -2.65 -6.25 -8.43
C VAL A 141 -2.77 -6.08 -6.93
N ASP A 142 -3.34 -4.96 -6.48
CA ASP A 142 -3.71 -4.74 -5.09
C ASP A 142 -5.23 -4.73 -4.95
N VAL A 143 -5.76 -5.78 -4.33
CA VAL A 143 -7.20 -5.90 -4.08
C VAL A 143 -7.51 -5.32 -2.70
N GLY A 144 -7.97 -4.07 -2.72
CA GLY A 144 -8.44 -3.35 -1.54
C GLY A 144 -9.89 -3.69 -1.16
N GLY A 145 -10.38 -2.97 -0.16
CA GLY A 145 -11.80 -3.11 0.24
C GLY A 145 -12.76 -2.33 -0.66
N GLY A 146 -12.31 -1.23 -1.26
CA GLY A 146 -13.13 -0.33 -2.07
C GLY A 146 -12.75 -0.27 -3.53
N SER A 147 -11.50 -0.56 -3.87
CA SER A 147 -10.96 -0.53 -5.22
C SER A 147 -9.96 -1.65 -5.43
N THR A 148 -9.60 -1.87 -6.68
CA THR A 148 -8.50 -2.73 -7.12
C THR A 148 -7.59 -1.89 -8.00
N GLU A 149 -6.33 -1.78 -7.59
CA GLU A 149 -5.28 -1.07 -8.29
C GLU A 149 -4.50 -2.07 -9.15
N ILE A 150 -4.27 -1.70 -10.42
CA ILE A 150 -3.54 -2.52 -11.39
C ILE A 150 -2.46 -1.66 -12.03
N THR A 151 -1.22 -2.16 -12.00
CA THR A 151 -0.07 -1.50 -12.64
C THR A 151 0.63 -2.50 -13.55
N LEU A 152 0.73 -2.16 -14.84
CA LEU A 152 1.42 -2.97 -15.84
C LEU A 152 2.85 -2.49 -16.04
N ILE A 153 3.79 -3.42 -15.97
CA ILE A 153 5.22 -3.22 -16.20
C ILE A 153 5.66 -4.17 -17.31
N HIS A 154 6.28 -3.62 -18.34
CA HIS A 154 6.83 -4.40 -19.44
C HIS A 154 8.33 -4.06 -19.59
N GLN A 155 9.18 -5.08 -19.57
CA GLN A 155 10.63 -4.94 -19.68
C GLN A 155 11.22 -3.89 -18.70
N GLY A 156 10.76 -3.93 -17.45
CA GLY A 156 11.18 -3.03 -16.37
C GLY A 156 10.66 -1.60 -16.49
N ARG A 157 9.80 -1.28 -17.47
CA ARG A 157 9.21 0.04 -17.66
C ARG A 157 7.73 0.06 -17.31
N LEU A 158 7.29 1.12 -16.65
CA LEU A 158 5.87 1.35 -16.38
C LEU A 158 5.14 1.62 -17.70
N VAL A 159 4.17 0.76 -18.02
CA VAL A 159 3.26 0.94 -19.17
C VAL A 159 2.05 1.79 -18.76
N GLY A 160 1.46 1.51 -17.61
CA GLY A 160 0.32 2.26 -17.10
C GLY A 160 -0.17 1.74 -15.75
N SER A 161 -0.97 2.59 -15.09
CA SER A 161 -1.64 2.25 -13.83
C SER A 161 -3.11 2.61 -13.90
N MET A 162 -3.97 1.74 -13.39
CA MET A 162 -5.42 1.90 -13.37
C MET A 162 -5.97 1.56 -11.99
N SER A 163 -7.09 2.19 -11.65
CA SER A 163 -7.83 1.88 -10.44
C SER A 163 -9.29 1.63 -10.81
N TYR A 164 -9.79 0.46 -10.42
CA TYR A 164 -11.18 0.05 -10.64
C TYR A 164 -11.96 0.14 -9.34
N ASN A 165 -13.17 0.69 -9.39
CA ASN A 165 -14.09 0.70 -8.24
C ASN A 165 -14.67 -0.70 -7.95
N ILE A 166 -13.81 -1.70 -7.88
CA ILE A 166 -14.07 -3.09 -7.53
C ILE A 166 -13.21 -3.40 -6.31
N GLY A 167 -13.84 -3.67 -5.17
CA GLY A 167 -13.13 -4.01 -3.94
C GLY A 167 -13.99 -4.92 -3.07
N THR A 168 -13.39 -5.61 -2.13
CA THR A 168 -14.06 -6.67 -1.38
C THR A 168 -15.26 -6.17 -0.56
N ILE A 169 -15.14 -5.03 0.12
CA ILE A 169 -16.25 -4.43 0.89
C ILE A 169 -17.31 -3.84 -0.05
N ARG A 170 -16.89 -3.29 -1.20
CA ARG A 170 -17.81 -2.76 -2.20
C ARG A 170 -18.66 -3.88 -2.83
N LEU A 171 -18.06 -5.05 -3.09
CA LEU A 171 -18.78 -6.25 -3.54
C LEU A 171 -19.79 -6.73 -2.50
N LEU A 172 -19.37 -6.85 -1.23
CA LEU A 172 -20.25 -7.25 -0.13
C LEU A 172 -21.48 -6.32 0.02
N ASN A 173 -21.33 -5.04 -0.31
CA ASN A 173 -22.44 -4.07 -0.28
C ASN A 173 -23.19 -3.96 -1.61
N ARG A 174 -22.93 -4.84 -2.60
CA ARG A 174 -23.54 -4.81 -3.94
C ARG A 174 -23.39 -3.44 -4.62
N ALA A 175 -22.31 -2.74 -4.34
CA ALA A 175 -22.03 -1.39 -4.84
C ALA A 175 -21.07 -1.37 -6.04
N VAL A 176 -20.85 -2.51 -6.68
CA VAL A 176 -20.11 -2.66 -7.94
C VAL A 176 -21.12 -2.78 -9.07
N LYS A 177 -20.93 -1.99 -10.14
CA LYS A 177 -21.78 -2.05 -11.34
C LYS A 177 -21.15 -3.02 -12.35
N ASP A 178 -21.95 -3.85 -13.00
CA ASP A 178 -21.50 -4.85 -13.97
C ASP A 178 -20.58 -4.25 -15.04
N ARG A 179 -20.92 -3.08 -15.57
CA ARG A 179 -20.10 -2.36 -16.56
C ARG A 179 -18.64 -2.12 -16.11
N ILE A 180 -18.40 -2.04 -14.80
CA ILE A 180 -17.04 -1.82 -14.28
C ILE A 180 -16.26 -3.14 -14.29
N VAL A 181 -16.95 -4.26 -14.01
CA VAL A 181 -16.37 -5.59 -14.11
C VAL A 181 -16.08 -5.94 -15.58
N ASP A 182 -17.00 -5.61 -16.47
CA ASP A 182 -16.82 -5.84 -17.91
C ASP A 182 -15.66 -4.98 -18.46
N GLY A 183 -15.56 -3.71 -18.01
CA GLY A 183 -14.44 -2.84 -18.34
C GLY A 183 -13.10 -3.42 -17.87
N LEU A 184 -13.03 -3.90 -16.61
CA LEU A 184 -11.84 -4.58 -16.09
C LEU A 184 -11.44 -5.77 -16.98
N LYS A 185 -12.40 -6.65 -17.33
CA LYS A 185 -12.12 -7.82 -18.17
C LYS A 185 -11.61 -7.42 -19.55
N ALA A 186 -12.25 -6.43 -20.18
CA ALA A 186 -11.83 -5.93 -21.49
C ALA A 186 -10.42 -5.35 -21.47
N ASP A 187 -10.09 -4.54 -20.46
CA ASP A 187 -8.76 -3.97 -20.29
C ASP A 187 -7.71 -5.06 -20.05
N MET A 188 -8.01 -6.07 -19.21
CA MET A 188 -7.10 -7.19 -18.98
C MET A 188 -6.82 -7.99 -20.23
N ALA A 189 -7.86 -8.32 -21.01
CA ALA A 189 -7.72 -9.02 -22.28
C ALA A 189 -6.91 -8.19 -23.30
N GLY A 190 -7.15 -6.88 -23.36
CA GLY A 190 -6.36 -5.96 -24.19
C GLY A 190 -4.89 -5.89 -23.79
N MET A 191 -4.59 -5.85 -22.50
CA MET A 191 -3.21 -5.90 -22.02
C MET A 191 -2.54 -7.23 -22.37
N TYR A 192 -3.23 -8.35 -22.21
CA TYR A 192 -2.69 -9.66 -22.57
C TYR A 192 -2.40 -9.76 -24.07
N ALA A 193 -3.30 -9.28 -24.91
CA ALA A 193 -3.10 -9.27 -26.36
C ALA A 193 -1.85 -8.47 -26.80
N ASN A 194 -1.55 -7.37 -26.08
CA ASN A 194 -0.44 -6.46 -26.45
C ASN A 194 0.88 -6.81 -25.75
N TYR A 195 0.85 -7.41 -24.57
CA TYR A 195 2.02 -7.55 -23.69
C TYR A 195 2.20 -8.96 -23.09
N GLY A 196 1.35 -9.91 -23.43
CA GLY A 196 1.44 -11.28 -22.90
C GLY A 196 2.70 -12.05 -23.32
N PRO A 197 3.12 -13.03 -22.56
CA PRO A 197 2.53 -13.50 -21.29
C PRO A 197 2.76 -12.53 -20.11
N ILE A 198 1.78 -12.44 -19.20
CA ILE A 198 1.82 -11.52 -18.05
C ILE A 198 1.83 -12.30 -16.75
N ASN A 199 2.76 -11.98 -15.86
CA ASN A 199 2.85 -12.55 -14.53
C ASN A 199 2.18 -11.65 -13.50
N ILE A 200 1.31 -12.18 -12.64
CA ILE A 200 0.66 -11.42 -11.57
C ILE A 200 1.58 -11.29 -10.36
N ILE A 201 1.68 -10.08 -9.82
CA ILE A 201 2.26 -9.81 -8.51
C ILE A 201 1.13 -9.29 -7.62
N GLY A 202 0.70 -10.11 -6.66
CA GLY A 202 -0.36 -9.77 -5.74
C GLY A 202 0.18 -9.01 -4.53
N SER A 203 -0.38 -7.85 -4.23
CA SER A 203 -0.08 -7.08 -3.04
C SER A 203 -1.26 -6.98 -2.08
N GLY A 204 -0.99 -6.55 -0.87
CA GLY A 204 -1.99 -6.30 0.13
C GLY A 204 -2.37 -7.50 1.02
N GLY A 205 -3.22 -7.20 1.98
CA GLY A 205 -3.48 -8.15 3.07
C GLY A 205 -4.38 -9.33 2.70
N ASN A 206 -5.15 -9.24 1.61
CA ASN A 206 -6.06 -10.30 1.18
C ASN A 206 -5.27 -11.42 0.50
N ILE A 207 -4.47 -11.11 -0.50
CA ILE A 207 -3.64 -12.11 -1.17
C ILE A 207 -2.62 -12.75 -0.24
N ASN A 208 -2.05 -11.97 0.69
CA ASN A 208 -1.15 -12.50 1.73
C ASN A 208 -1.85 -13.52 2.64
N LYS A 209 -3.16 -13.35 2.90
CA LYS A 209 -3.91 -14.33 3.70
C LYS A 209 -4.27 -15.56 2.86
N LEU A 210 -4.70 -15.38 1.61
CA LEU A 210 -4.96 -16.47 0.66
C LEU A 210 -3.70 -17.33 0.46
N PHE A 211 -2.55 -16.71 0.23
CA PHE A 211 -1.27 -17.42 0.13
C PHE A 211 -0.96 -18.24 1.39
N ARG A 212 -1.24 -17.72 2.58
CA ARG A 212 -1.02 -18.48 3.83
C ARG A 212 -1.95 -19.67 3.99
N LEU A 213 -3.21 -19.53 3.55
CA LEU A 213 -4.22 -20.57 3.66
C LEU A 213 -4.07 -21.68 2.60
N ALA A 214 -3.66 -21.33 1.39
CA ALA A 214 -3.51 -22.31 0.31
C ALA A 214 -2.57 -23.45 0.73
N GLU A 215 -2.96 -24.68 0.43
CA GLU A 215 -2.18 -25.89 0.73
C GLU A 215 -0.96 -25.98 -0.18
N GLU A 216 -1.20 -25.94 -1.49
CA GLU A 216 -0.14 -25.98 -2.50
C GLU A 216 0.36 -24.58 -2.84
N LYS A 217 1.61 -24.30 -2.50
CA LYS A 217 2.31 -23.03 -2.77
C LYS A 217 3.81 -23.20 -2.66
N SER A 218 4.56 -22.41 -3.41
CA SER A 218 6.01 -22.30 -3.24
C SER A 218 6.34 -21.15 -2.28
N LYS A 219 6.69 -21.50 -1.04
CA LYS A 219 7.16 -20.50 -0.05
C LYS A 219 8.51 -19.90 -0.43
N LYS A 220 9.39 -20.68 -1.09
CA LYS A 220 10.72 -20.24 -1.54
C LYS A 220 10.61 -19.22 -2.67
N GLU A 221 9.73 -19.49 -3.65
CA GLU A 221 9.53 -18.62 -4.80
C GLU A 221 8.41 -17.59 -4.59
N LEU A 222 7.70 -17.65 -3.46
CA LEU A 222 6.54 -16.81 -3.13
C LEU A 222 5.42 -16.92 -4.18
N LYS A 223 5.25 -18.11 -4.80
CA LYS A 223 4.25 -18.39 -5.84
C LYS A 223 3.03 -19.08 -5.27
N LEU A 224 1.86 -18.57 -5.62
CA LEU A 224 0.55 -19.19 -5.40
C LEU A 224 -0.01 -19.65 -6.74
N PRO A 225 -0.09 -20.94 -7.04
CA PRO A 225 -0.72 -21.43 -8.26
C PRO A 225 -2.18 -21.01 -8.34
N ILE A 226 -2.66 -20.66 -9.53
CA ILE A 226 -4.07 -20.30 -9.76
C ILE A 226 -4.99 -21.49 -9.49
N THR A 227 -4.55 -22.71 -9.79
CA THR A 227 -5.28 -23.94 -9.44
C THR A 227 -5.51 -24.05 -7.94
N SER A 228 -4.48 -23.79 -7.12
CA SER A 228 -4.57 -23.82 -5.66
C SER A 228 -5.45 -22.67 -5.12
N LEU A 229 -5.36 -21.46 -5.71
CA LEU A 229 -6.24 -20.36 -5.37
C LEU A 229 -7.71 -20.70 -5.67
N ARG A 230 -7.95 -21.36 -6.80
CA ARG A 230 -9.30 -21.79 -7.22
C ARG A 230 -9.85 -22.89 -6.29
N SER A 231 -9.04 -23.87 -5.94
CA SER A 231 -9.43 -24.91 -4.95
C SER A 231 -9.81 -24.23 -3.62
N LEU A 232 -8.95 -23.38 -3.08
CA LEU A 232 -9.22 -22.66 -1.85
C LEU A 232 -10.49 -21.78 -1.93
N HIS A 233 -10.74 -21.14 -3.08
CA HIS A 233 -11.97 -20.37 -3.29
C HIS A 233 -13.21 -21.28 -3.23
N ASN A 234 -13.16 -22.46 -3.90
CA ASN A 234 -14.26 -23.43 -3.89
C ASN A 234 -14.54 -23.98 -2.49
N ASP A 235 -13.51 -24.15 -1.67
CA ASP A 235 -13.64 -24.58 -0.28
C ASP A 235 -14.25 -23.49 0.61
N LEU A 236 -13.90 -22.22 0.36
CA LEU A 236 -14.36 -21.07 1.16
C LEU A 236 -15.76 -20.60 0.77
N GLN A 237 -16.10 -20.65 -0.52
CA GLN A 237 -17.31 -20.02 -1.06
C GLN A 237 -18.61 -20.58 -0.41
N PRO A 238 -18.81 -21.91 -0.24
CA PRO A 238 -20.05 -22.46 0.33
C PRO A 238 -20.20 -22.22 1.82
N LEU A 239 -19.13 -21.81 2.52
CA LEU A 239 -19.13 -21.68 3.97
C LEU A 239 -19.69 -20.31 4.41
N SER A 240 -20.39 -20.32 5.54
CA SER A 240 -20.76 -19.09 6.25
C SER A 240 -19.51 -18.36 6.77
N VAL A 241 -19.68 -17.11 7.22
CA VAL A 241 -18.59 -16.33 7.82
C VAL A 241 -18.04 -17.02 9.07
N GLU A 242 -18.94 -17.56 9.90
CA GLU A 242 -18.63 -18.29 11.14
C GLU A 242 -17.83 -19.55 10.83
N GLU A 243 -18.27 -20.37 9.86
CA GLU A 243 -17.54 -21.57 9.45
C GLU A 243 -16.15 -21.25 8.89
N ARG A 244 -16.00 -20.15 8.14
CA ARG A 244 -14.67 -19.69 7.66
C ARG A 244 -13.77 -19.27 8.83
N MET A 245 -14.35 -18.65 9.87
CA MET A 245 -13.60 -18.31 11.09
C MET A 245 -13.10 -19.55 11.80
N ASP A 246 -13.97 -20.53 11.99
CA ASP A 246 -13.65 -21.76 12.74
C ASP A 246 -12.68 -22.67 12.00
N ARG A 247 -12.95 -22.97 10.71
CA ARG A 247 -12.13 -23.91 9.92
C ARG A 247 -10.78 -23.35 9.49
N PHE A 248 -10.73 -22.03 9.17
CA PHE A 248 -9.52 -21.41 8.60
C PHE A 248 -8.82 -20.42 9.55
N GLY A 249 -9.29 -20.32 10.80
CA GLY A 249 -8.73 -19.39 11.78
C GLY A 249 -8.75 -17.95 11.30
N LEU A 250 -9.84 -17.54 10.61
CA LEU A 250 -9.99 -16.20 10.10
C LEU A 250 -10.58 -15.27 11.16
N LYS A 251 -10.08 -14.02 11.22
CA LYS A 251 -10.75 -12.99 12.01
C LYS A 251 -12.04 -12.56 11.31
N PRO A 252 -13.08 -12.07 12.04
CA PRO A 252 -14.36 -11.68 11.45
C PRO A 252 -14.22 -10.74 10.25
N ASP A 253 -13.34 -9.74 10.35
CA ASP A 253 -13.07 -8.75 9.32
C ASP A 253 -12.22 -9.27 8.14
N ARG A 254 -11.90 -10.56 8.13
CA ARG A 254 -11.25 -11.30 7.05
C ARG A 254 -12.14 -12.37 6.46
N ALA A 255 -12.94 -13.03 7.27
CA ALA A 255 -13.78 -14.14 6.86
C ALA A 255 -14.84 -13.73 5.82
N ASP A 256 -15.35 -12.52 5.91
CA ASP A 256 -16.33 -11.99 4.96
C ASP A 256 -15.71 -11.49 3.64
N VAL A 257 -14.48 -10.97 3.67
CA VAL A 257 -13.81 -10.38 2.50
C VAL A 257 -12.91 -11.35 1.73
N ILE A 258 -12.63 -12.53 2.26
CA ILE A 258 -11.64 -13.43 1.68
C ILE A 258 -12.11 -14.03 0.35
N VAL A 259 -13.41 -14.40 0.25
CA VAL A 259 -14.01 -14.95 -0.96
C VAL A 259 -14.05 -13.89 -2.07
N PRO A 260 -14.64 -12.70 -1.87
CA PRO A 260 -14.58 -11.63 -2.88
C PRO A 260 -13.14 -11.29 -3.33
N ALA A 261 -12.16 -11.38 -2.42
CA ALA A 261 -10.77 -11.14 -2.80
C ALA A 261 -10.24 -12.22 -3.74
N ALA A 262 -10.50 -13.50 -3.46
CA ALA A 262 -10.12 -14.60 -4.33
C ALA A 262 -10.79 -14.48 -5.71
N GLU A 263 -12.08 -14.13 -5.76
CA GLU A 263 -12.84 -13.91 -7.00
C GLU A 263 -12.19 -12.86 -7.90
N ILE A 264 -11.80 -11.71 -7.34
CA ILE A 264 -11.16 -10.65 -8.12
C ILE A 264 -9.83 -11.14 -8.71
N PHE A 265 -8.98 -11.83 -7.92
CA PHE A 265 -7.73 -12.38 -8.42
C PHE A 265 -7.95 -13.43 -9.51
N LEU A 266 -8.96 -14.29 -9.35
CA LEU A 266 -9.30 -15.32 -10.34
C LEU A 266 -9.81 -14.70 -11.65
N ILE A 267 -10.69 -13.68 -11.58
CA ILE A 267 -11.16 -12.95 -12.77
C ILE A 267 -9.96 -12.37 -13.55
N ILE A 268 -9.03 -11.71 -12.87
CA ILE A 268 -7.85 -11.13 -13.50
C ILE A 268 -6.99 -12.23 -14.13
N ALA A 269 -6.69 -13.29 -13.35
CA ALA A 269 -5.85 -14.39 -13.80
C ALA A 269 -6.42 -15.10 -15.04
N ASP A 270 -7.74 -15.30 -15.07
CA ASP A 270 -8.43 -15.94 -16.22
C ASP A 270 -8.35 -15.07 -17.48
N CYS A 271 -8.48 -13.74 -17.34
CA CYS A 271 -8.41 -12.82 -18.47
C CYS A 271 -7.00 -12.72 -19.09
N ILE A 272 -5.95 -12.95 -18.32
CA ILE A 272 -4.56 -12.86 -18.80
C ILE A 272 -3.86 -14.22 -18.83
N HIS A 273 -4.59 -15.30 -18.64
CA HIS A 273 -4.09 -16.69 -18.66
C HIS A 273 -2.85 -16.91 -17.76
N SER A 274 -2.87 -16.34 -16.54
CA SER A 274 -1.74 -16.49 -15.63
C SER A 274 -1.84 -17.78 -14.82
N ASP A 275 -0.71 -18.49 -14.69
CA ASP A 275 -0.65 -19.77 -13.97
C ASP A 275 -0.48 -19.60 -12.46
N TYR A 276 0.05 -18.46 -12.01
CA TYR A 276 0.31 -18.20 -10.59
C TYR A 276 0.30 -16.72 -10.26
N VAL A 277 0.17 -16.43 -8.96
CA VAL A 277 0.37 -15.11 -8.39
C VAL A 277 1.66 -15.12 -7.55
N TYR A 278 2.58 -14.21 -7.82
CA TYR A 278 3.68 -13.89 -6.89
C TYR A 278 3.14 -13.10 -5.70
N VAL A 279 3.52 -13.47 -4.47
CA VAL A 279 3.03 -12.85 -3.24
C VAL A 279 4.22 -12.39 -2.36
N PRO A 280 4.85 -11.25 -2.68
CA PRO A 280 6.06 -10.79 -1.99
C PRO A 280 5.82 -10.25 -0.57
N THR A 281 4.59 -10.29 -0.07
CA THR A 281 4.16 -9.81 1.27
C THR A 281 4.44 -8.34 1.55
N ILE A 282 4.48 -7.52 0.52
CA ILE A 282 4.70 -6.07 0.57
C ILE A 282 3.36 -5.36 0.33
N GLY A 283 3.20 -4.14 0.85
CA GLY A 283 1.99 -3.34 0.68
C GLY A 283 2.26 -1.85 0.64
N LEU A 284 1.19 -1.04 0.55
CA LEU A 284 1.24 0.42 0.44
C LEU A 284 2.12 1.06 1.55
N ALA A 285 2.00 0.60 2.80
CA ALA A 285 2.79 1.14 3.90
C ALA A 285 4.30 0.92 3.72
N ASP A 286 4.70 -0.19 3.07
CA ASP A 286 6.11 -0.44 2.74
C ASP A 286 6.60 0.56 1.69
N GLY A 287 5.75 0.87 0.70
CA GLY A 287 6.01 1.85 -0.33
C GLY A 287 6.21 3.25 0.23
N ILE A 288 5.31 3.69 1.07
CA ILE A 288 5.38 4.99 1.74
C ILE A 288 6.71 5.16 2.50
N ILE A 289 7.15 4.14 3.24
CA ILE A 289 8.42 4.21 3.98
C ILE A 289 9.62 4.30 3.01
N GLY A 290 9.58 3.60 1.88
CA GLY A 290 10.61 3.71 0.85
C GLY A 290 10.73 5.13 0.30
N GLU A 291 9.61 5.79 -0.01
CA GLU A 291 9.60 7.19 -0.47
C GLU A 291 10.13 8.16 0.60
N LEU A 292 9.73 8.00 1.86
CA LEU A 292 10.24 8.82 2.97
C LEU A 292 11.76 8.71 3.10
N TYR A 293 12.28 7.49 3.04
CA TYR A 293 13.71 7.26 3.11
C TYR A 293 14.45 7.83 1.90
N ALA A 294 13.94 7.63 0.69
CA ALA A 294 14.54 8.19 -0.52
C ALA A 294 14.62 9.71 -0.46
N LYS A 295 13.55 10.37 0.02
CA LYS A 295 13.53 11.81 0.23
C LYS A 295 14.56 12.24 1.28
N ALA A 296 14.60 11.60 2.45
CA ALA A 296 15.55 11.93 3.51
C ALA A 296 17.02 11.80 3.05
N THR A 297 17.33 10.78 2.26
CA THR A 297 18.68 10.60 1.70
C THR A 297 19.03 11.61 0.61
N GLN A 298 18.05 12.04 -0.18
CA GLN A 298 18.21 13.12 -1.16
C GLN A 298 18.50 14.45 -0.46
N ASP A 299 17.69 14.81 0.54
CA ASP A 299 17.85 16.04 1.33
C ASP A 299 19.22 16.09 2.03
N GLU A 300 19.70 14.95 2.56
CA GLU A 300 21.04 14.86 3.16
C GLU A 300 22.16 15.05 2.13
N LYS A 301 22.04 14.42 0.96
CA LYS A 301 23.01 14.62 -0.14
C LYS A 301 23.07 16.06 -0.61
N GLU A 302 21.92 16.72 -0.75
CA GLU A 302 21.86 18.14 -1.14
C GLU A 302 22.46 19.04 -0.05
N ARG A 303 22.20 18.77 1.24
CA ARG A 303 22.82 19.51 2.35
C ARG A 303 24.34 19.37 2.35
N LEU A 304 24.83 18.15 2.16
CA LEU A 304 26.27 17.88 2.09
C LEU A 304 26.93 18.53 0.86
N SER A 305 26.24 18.53 -0.27
CA SER A 305 26.71 19.18 -1.50
C SER A 305 26.83 20.71 -1.30
N ARG A 306 25.80 21.35 -0.72
CA ARG A 306 25.83 22.77 -0.37
C ARG A 306 26.96 23.10 0.62
N SER A 307 27.08 22.31 1.70
CA SER A 307 28.16 22.48 2.67
C SER A 307 29.55 22.38 2.03
N ARG A 308 29.76 21.39 1.17
CA ARG A 308 31.04 21.26 0.44
C ARG A 308 31.29 22.43 -0.53
N PHE A 309 30.24 22.93 -1.16
CA PHE A 309 30.33 24.10 -2.03
C PHE A 309 30.77 25.34 -1.22
N TYR A 310 30.15 25.60 -0.05
CA TYR A 310 30.55 26.70 0.81
C TYR A 310 31.98 26.57 1.32
N LEU A 311 32.38 25.38 1.80
CA LEU A 311 33.76 25.14 2.27
C LEU A 311 34.79 25.31 1.15
N ASN A 312 34.48 24.87 -0.07
CA ASN A 312 35.37 25.08 -1.22
C ASN A 312 35.42 26.54 -1.64
N ALA A 313 34.32 27.27 -1.57
CA ALA A 313 34.26 28.70 -1.90
C ALA A 313 35.05 29.54 -0.88
N GLU A 314 34.97 29.20 0.41
CA GLU A 314 35.83 29.81 1.46
C GLU A 314 37.31 29.50 1.24
N ALA A 315 37.63 28.23 0.97
CA ALA A 315 39.01 27.80 0.72
C ALA A 315 39.65 28.44 -0.52
N GLN A 316 38.83 28.83 -1.52
CA GLN A 316 39.25 29.51 -2.73
C GLN A 316 39.19 31.05 -2.62
N GLY A 317 38.84 31.61 -1.47
CA GLY A 317 38.76 33.06 -1.28
C GLY A 317 37.68 33.75 -2.12
N LEU A 318 36.67 32.98 -2.60
CA LEU A 318 35.57 33.48 -3.46
C LEU A 318 34.42 34.08 -2.67
N LEU A 319 34.36 33.91 -1.35
CA LEU A 319 33.44 34.56 -0.44
C LEU A 319 34.19 35.73 0.21
N ASN A 320 34.01 36.94 -0.31
CA ASN A 320 34.43 38.15 0.40
C ASN A 320 33.65 38.23 1.71
N ALA A 321 34.38 38.27 2.83
CA ALA A 321 33.84 38.78 4.06
C ALA A 321 33.37 40.22 3.80
N GLU A 322 32.08 40.48 3.78
CA GLU A 322 31.56 41.82 3.92
C GLU A 322 31.97 42.28 5.32
N THR A 323 33.08 43.02 5.36
CA THR A 323 33.44 43.89 6.48
C THR A 323 32.34 44.93 6.58
N VAL A 324 31.47 44.75 7.55
CA VAL A 324 30.63 45.88 8.04
C VAL A 324 31.62 46.85 8.65
N GLU A 325 32.02 47.89 7.91
CA GLU A 325 32.59 49.09 8.49
C GLU A 325 31.49 49.81 9.28
N SER A 326 31.66 49.84 10.58
CA SER A 326 30.93 50.72 11.46
C SER A 326 31.48 52.15 11.20
N ASP A 327 30.76 52.94 10.49
CA ASP A 327 30.97 54.37 10.51
C ASP A 327 30.22 55.02 11.69
N GLU A 328 30.93 55.88 12.37
CA GLU A 328 30.65 56.69 13.57
C GLU A 328 29.33 57.46 13.58
#